data_ac2fc9f1e441bb387d012038632a4137
#
_entry.id   ac2fc9f1e441bb387d012038632a4137
#
_cell.length_a   1.000
_cell.length_b   1.000
_cell.length_c   1.000
_cell.angle_alpha   90.00
_cell.angle_beta   90.00
_cell.angle_gamma   90.00
#
_symmetry.space_group_name_H-M   'P 1'
#
loop_
_entity.id
_entity.type
_entity.pdbx_description
1 polymer ?
#
loop_
_entity_poly.entity_id
_entity_poly.type
_entity_poly.pdbx_seq_one_letter_code
_entity_poly.pdbx_strand_id
1 'polypeptide(L)'
;MTTPEVRFRDRTDAGRTLAGDLAPYAGRPDLLVLALPRGGVPVAHEVARALDAPLDVFLVRKLGVPGREELAMGAIAPGGVRVINTRVVEMMGITEDAIAAAAAQEQAELERRGRVYRGDRLPPEVAGRTVILVDDGLATGSTMRAAAMALRAEEPARI
;
A
#
# COMPACT_ATOMS: atom_id res chain seq x y z
N MET A 1 12.11 -0.18 -30.84
CA MET A 1 10.66 -0.38 -30.80
C MET A 1 10.12 0.28 -29.55
N THR A 2 9.38 1.34 -29.73
CA THR A 2 8.64 1.98 -28.64
C THR A 2 7.44 1.09 -28.30
N THR A 3 7.41 0.57 -27.07
CA THR A 3 6.21 -0.09 -26.53
C THR A 3 5.05 0.90 -26.69
N PRO A 4 3.92 0.49 -27.26
CA PRO A 4 2.80 1.41 -27.39
C PRO A 4 2.39 1.88 -25.99
N GLU A 5 2.33 3.19 -25.82
CA GLU A 5 1.89 3.81 -24.58
C GLU A 5 0.41 3.43 -24.39
N VAL A 6 0.14 2.50 -23.47
CA VAL A 6 -1.24 2.10 -23.15
C VAL A 6 -1.88 3.28 -22.42
N ARG A 7 -2.82 3.94 -23.08
CA ARG A 7 -3.61 5.02 -22.49
C ARG A 7 -4.97 4.49 -22.07
N PHE A 8 -5.23 4.54 -20.78
CA PHE A 8 -6.55 4.22 -20.22
C PHE A 8 -7.46 5.44 -20.29
N ARG A 9 -8.73 5.20 -20.54
CA ARG A 9 -9.76 6.26 -20.56
C ARG A 9 -10.01 6.81 -19.16
N ASP A 10 -10.00 5.93 -18.18
CA ASP A 10 -10.20 6.23 -16.76
C ASP A 10 -9.67 5.10 -15.89
N ARG A 11 -9.81 5.23 -14.57
CA ARG A 11 -9.39 4.23 -13.58
C ARG A 11 -10.15 2.90 -13.70
N THR A 12 -11.41 2.95 -14.11
CA THR A 12 -12.22 1.74 -14.35
C THR A 12 -11.67 0.92 -15.51
N ASP A 13 -11.35 1.60 -16.63
CA ASP A 13 -10.73 0.98 -17.79
C ASP A 13 -9.36 0.36 -17.46
N ALA A 14 -8.54 1.07 -16.68
CA ALA A 14 -7.26 0.56 -16.17
C ALA A 14 -7.46 -0.69 -15.30
N GLY A 15 -8.43 -0.67 -14.41
CA GLY A 15 -8.74 -1.80 -13.53
C GLY A 15 -9.20 -3.04 -14.28
N ARG A 16 -10.01 -2.88 -15.32
CA ARG A 16 -10.46 -3.98 -16.18
C ARG A 16 -9.31 -4.60 -16.96
N THR A 17 -8.43 -3.77 -17.48
CA THR A 17 -7.23 -4.25 -18.21
C THR A 17 -6.32 -5.02 -17.26
N LEU A 18 -6.02 -4.45 -16.11
CA LEU A 18 -5.20 -5.09 -15.07
C LEU A 18 -5.79 -6.42 -14.59
N ALA A 19 -7.12 -6.49 -14.45
CA ALA A 19 -7.81 -7.71 -14.05
C ALA A 19 -7.59 -8.85 -15.06
N GLY A 20 -7.50 -8.54 -16.35
CA GLY A 20 -7.14 -9.51 -17.39
C GLY A 20 -5.76 -10.13 -17.17
N ASP A 21 -4.77 -9.30 -16.86
CA ASP A 21 -3.41 -9.76 -16.57
C ASP A 21 -3.32 -10.58 -15.27
N LEU A 22 -4.22 -10.32 -14.34
CA LEU A 22 -4.30 -11.00 -13.04
C LEU A 22 -5.23 -12.22 -13.03
N ALA A 23 -5.84 -12.58 -14.15
CA ALA A 23 -6.75 -13.72 -14.26
C ALA A 23 -6.22 -15.05 -13.66
N PRO A 24 -4.91 -15.36 -13.71
CA PRO A 24 -4.37 -16.56 -13.07
C PRO A 24 -4.59 -16.65 -11.55
N TYR A 25 -4.91 -15.56 -10.90
CA TYR A 25 -5.19 -15.50 -9.45
C TYR A 25 -6.68 -15.68 -9.12
N ALA A 26 -7.57 -15.71 -10.11
CA ALA A 26 -9.01 -15.79 -9.89
C ALA A 26 -9.41 -17.08 -9.14
N GLY A 27 -10.39 -16.93 -8.25
CA GLY A 27 -10.96 -18.05 -7.51
C GLY A 27 -10.07 -18.63 -6.40
N ARG A 28 -8.95 -18.00 -6.08
CA ARG A 28 -8.11 -18.43 -4.96
C ARG A 28 -8.76 -18.08 -3.62
N PRO A 29 -8.94 -19.05 -2.70
CA PRO A 29 -9.59 -18.80 -1.42
C PRO A 29 -8.77 -17.93 -0.46
N ASP A 30 -7.44 -17.86 -0.68
CA ASP A 30 -6.51 -17.06 0.12
C ASP A 30 -6.31 -15.63 -0.42
N LEU A 31 -6.97 -15.28 -1.54
CA LEU A 31 -6.76 -14.00 -2.20
C LEU A 31 -7.41 -12.83 -1.44
N LEU A 32 -6.67 -11.74 -1.34
CA LEU A 32 -7.15 -10.45 -0.83
C LEU A 32 -6.63 -9.33 -1.74
N VAL A 33 -7.52 -8.49 -2.22
CA VAL A 33 -7.16 -7.28 -2.97
C VAL A 33 -7.17 -6.09 -2.04
N LEU A 34 -6.07 -5.37 -1.98
CA LEU A 34 -5.90 -4.18 -1.16
C LEU A 34 -5.66 -2.95 -2.03
N ALA A 35 -6.47 -1.94 -1.84
CA ALA A 35 -6.36 -0.67 -2.54
C ALA A 35 -5.63 0.38 -1.71
N LEU A 36 -4.70 1.08 -2.32
CA LEU A 36 -4.14 2.30 -1.74
C LEU A 36 -5.10 3.47 -2.04
N PRO A 37 -5.80 4.00 -1.03
CA PRO A 37 -6.74 5.07 -1.25
C PRO A 37 -5.98 6.40 -1.52
N ARG A 38 -6.61 7.29 -2.24
CA ARG A 38 -7.93 7.28 -2.87
C ARG A 38 -7.94 6.66 -4.25
N GLY A 39 -6.95 6.99 -5.09
CA GLY A 39 -6.92 6.69 -6.51
C GLY A 39 -6.93 5.20 -6.84
N GLY A 40 -6.33 4.37 -5.99
CA GLY A 40 -6.28 2.92 -6.17
C GLY A 40 -7.63 2.21 -6.00
N VAL A 41 -8.60 2.82 -5.32
CA VAL A 41 -9.87 2.17 -5.00
C VAL A 41 -10.69 1.81 -6.26
N PRO A 42 -10.94 2.70 -7.22
CA PRO A 42 -11.67 2.34 -8.43
C PRO A 42 -10.98 1.25 -9.26
N VAL A 43 -9.66 1.28 -9.32
CA VAL A 43 -8.85 0.27 -10.03
C VAL A 43 -8.98 -1.08 -9.35
N ALA A 44 -8.76 -1.12 -8.04
CA ALA A 44 -8.84 -2.34 -7.24
C ALA A 44 -10.25 -2.94 -7.21
N HIS A 45 -11.29 -2.12 -7.29
CA HIS A 45 -12.67 -2.58 -7.36
C HIS A 45 -12.90 -3.47 -8.60
N GLU A 46 -12.44 -3.04 -9.77
CA GLU A 46 -12.57 -3.83 -10.99
C GLU A 46 -11.76 -5.14 -10.92
N VAL A 47 -10.55 -5.06 -10.34
CA VAL A 47 -9.71 -6.25 -10.13
C VAL A 47 -10.39 -7.25 -9.18
N ALA A 48 -10.81 -6.80 -8.01
CA ALA A 48 -11.45 -7.66 -7.01
C ALA A 48 -12.72 -8.32 -7.55
N ARG A 49 -13.55 -7.55 -8.27
CA ARG A 49 -14.77 -8.06 -8.89
C ARG A 49 -14.48 -9.14 -9.94
N ALA A 50 -13.51 -8.91 -10.81
CA ALA A 50 -13.15 -9.86 -11.85
C ALA A 50 -12.52 -11.14 -11.31
N LEU A 51 -11.78 -11.06 -10.20
CA LEU A 51 -11.11 -12.20 -9.57
C LEU A 51 -11.98 -12.92 -8.53
N ASP A 52 -13.19 -12.43 -8.27
CA ASP A 52 -14.08 -12.89 -7.21
C ASP A 52 -13.36 -12.91 -5.84
N ALA A 53 -12.69 -11.81 -5.51
CA ALA A 53 -11.87 -11.67 -4.34
C ALA A 53 -12.40 -10.57 -3.40
N PRO A 54 -12.19 -10.71 -2.07
CA PRO A 54 -12.47 -9.62 -1.13
C PRO A 54 -11.60 -8.41 -1.43
N LEU A 55 -12.19 -7.23 -1.26
CA LEU A 55 -11.54 -5.93 -1.41
C LEU A 55 -11.54 -5.19 -0.08
N ASP A 56 -10.41 -4.63 0.28
CA ASP A 56 -10.32 -3.66 1.38
C ASP A 56 -9.32 -2.55 1.01
N VAL A 57 -9.29 -1.49 1.81
CA VAL A 57 -8.27 -0.44 1.71
C VAL A 57 -7.09 -0.79 2.61
N PHE A 58 -5.89 -0.46 2.16
CA PHE A 58 -4.68 -0.53 2.95
C PHE A 58 -4.14 0.87 3.19
N LEU A 59 -4.10 1.26 4.46
CA LEU A 59 -3.61 2.56 4.87
C LEU A 59 -2.15 2.43 5.27
N VAL A 60 -1.32 3.28 4.70
CA VAL A 60 0.11 3.33 4.99
C VAL A 60 0.58 4.77 4.95
N ARG A 61 1.53 5.09 5.82
CA ARG A 61 2.23 6.37 5.79
C ARG A 61 3.73 6.12 5.72
N LYS A 62 4.36 6.78 4.78
CA LYS A 62 5.80 6.79 4.62
C LYS A 62 6.44 7.67 5.70
N LEU A 63 7.51 7.18 6.32
CA LEU A 63 8.38 7.97 7.17
C LEU A 63 9.52 8.54 6.34
N GLY A 64 9.44 9.83 6.01
CA GLY A 64 10.50 10.52 5.25
C GLY A 64 11.67 10.89 6.14
N VAL A 65 12.88 10.86 5.59
CA VAL A 65 14.08 11.37 6.25
C VAL A 65 13.93 12.88 6.45
N PRO A 66 14.17 13.43 7.66
CA PRO A 66 14.12 14.87 7.89
C PRO A 66 15.03 15.63 6.91
N GLY A 67 14.45 16.62 6.21
CA GLY A 67 15.15 17.39 5.18
C GLY A 67 15.32 16.67 3.83
N ARG A 68 14.90 15.43 3.72
CA ARG A 68 14.87 14.62 2.49
C ARG A 68 13.65 13.70 2.46
N GLU A 69 12.47 14.27 2.52
CA GLU A 69 11.20 13.57 2.71
C GLU A 69 10.90 12.55 1.60
N GLU A 70 11.47 12.72 0.41
CA GLU A 70 11.35 11.75 -0.69
C GLU A 70 12.09 10.43 -0.41
N LEU A 71 13.10 10.46 0.46
CA LEU A 71 13.79 9.27 0.92
C LEU A 71 13.06 8.67 2.12
N ALA A 72 12.55 7.47 1.95
CA ALA A 72 11.84 6.78 3.03
C ALA A 72 12.83 6.08 3.97
N MET A 73 12.75 6.43 5.26
CA MET A 73 13.43 5.68 6.33
C MET A 73 12.55 4.60 6.95
N GLY A 74 11.28 4.53 6.56
CA GLY A 74 10.36 3.52 7.07
C GLY A 74 8.93 3.76 6.63
N ALA A 75 8.03 3.01 7.24
CA ALA A 75 6.59 3.09 7.03
C ALA A 75 5.84 2.72 8.31
N ILE A 76 4.64 3.28 8.45
CA ILE A 76 3.69 2.89 9.49
C ILE A 76 2.35 2.52 8.86
N ALA A 77 1.65 1.60 9.51
CA ALA A 77 0.31 1.15 9.14
C ALA A 77 -0.54 0.92 10.40
N PRO A 78 -1.88 0.81 10.26
CA PRO A 78 -2.76 0.53 11.38
C PRO A 78 -2.40 -0.74 12.13
N GLY A 79 -2.76 -0.81 13.42
CA GLY A 79 -2.44 -1.97 14.27
C GLY A 79 -1.04 -1.91 14.89
N GLY A 80 -0.42 -0.72 14.92
CA GLY A 80 0.90 -0.52 15.52
C GLY A 80 2.06 -0.97 14.63
N VAL A 81 1.81 -1.21 13.36
CA VAL A 81 2.86 -1.59 12.39
C VAL A 81 3.82 -0.43 12.18
N ARG A 82 5.08 -0.65 12.49
CA ARG A 82 6.17 0.29 12.24
C ARG A 82 7.37 -0.47 11.71
N VAL A 83 7.77 -0.16 10.51
CA VAL A 83 8.93 -0.78 9.84
C VAL A 83 9.97 0.29 9.56
N ILE A 84 11.20 0.04 9.97
CA ILE A 84 12.34 0.96 9.78
C ILE A 84 13.35 0.35 8.83
N ASN A 85 13.79 1.13 7.86
CA ASN A 85 14.92 0.81 7.01
C ASN A 85 16.22 1.17 7.74
N THR A 86 16.77 0.22 8.46
CA THR A 86 17.98 0.43 9.29
C THR A 86 19.15 0.93 8.48
N ARG A 87 19.32 0.46 7.24
CA ARG A 87 20.38 0.90 6.35
C ARG A 87 20.30 2.41 6.03
N VAL A 88 19.09 2.91 5.76
CA VAL A 88 18.88 4.35 5.51
C VAL A 88 19.14 5.14 6.78
N VAL A 89 18.64 4.68 7.91
CA VAL A 89 18.81 5.32 9.22
C VAL A 89 20.29 5.44 9.57
N GLU A 90 21.05 4.37 9.44
CA GLU A 90 22.49 4.34 9.71
C GLU A 90 23.27 5.23 8.75
N MET A 91 23.02 5.12 7.44
CA MET A 91 23.70 5.90 6.41
C MET A 91 23.46 7.41 6.56
N MET A 92 22.27 7.80 7.00
CA MET A 92 21.86 9.19 7.16
C MET A 92 22.08 9.74 8.57
N GLY A 93 22.50 8.91 9.51
CA GLY A 93 22.72 9.31 10.89
C GLY A 93 21.45 9.77 11.61
N ILE A 94 20.30 9.13 11.33
CA ILE A 94 19.02 9.51 11.91
C ILE A 94 18.95 9.01 13.36
N THR A 95 18.60 9.91 14.29
CA THR A 95 18.44 9.57 15.69
C THR A 95 17.09 8.88 15.95
N GLU A 96 17.02 8.07 17.01
CA GLU A 96 15.74 7.46 17.42
C GLU A 96 14.68 8.52 17.76
N ASP A 97 15.08 9.64 18.37
CA ASP A 97 14.16 10.76 18.65
C ASP A 97 13.57 11.35 17.37
N ALA A 98 14.37 11.49 16.32
CA ALA A 98 13.91 11.97 15.02
C ALA A 98 12.94 10.98 14.36
N ILE A 99 13.21 9.67 14.47
CA ILE A 99 12.30 8.62 13.98
C ILE A 99 10.98 8.66 14.75
N ALA A 100 11.04 8.74 16.08
CA ALA A 100 9.85 8.80 16.93
C ALA A 100 8.99 10.05 16.64
N ALA A 101 9.60 11.20 16.43
CA ALA A 101 8.91 12.43 16.08
C ALA A 101 8.20 12.32 14.71
N ALA A 102 8.87 11.79 13.70
CA ALA A 102 8.29 11.55 12.39
C ALA A 102 7.13 10.54 12.46
N ALA A 103 7.30 9.46 13.20
CA ALA A 103 6.26 8.45 13.40
C ALA A 103 5.03 9.02 14.11
N ALA A 104 5.20 9.85 15.14
CA ALA A 104 4.10 10.48 15.86
C ALA A 104 3.28 11.40 14.95
N GLN A 105 3.93 12.19 14.12
CA GLN A 105 3.27 13.09 13.16
C GLN A 105 2.47 12.29 12.12
N GLU A 106 3.05 11.26 11.55
CA GLU A 106 2.40 10.43 10.54
C GLU A 106 1.31 9.54 11.14
N GLN A 107 1.44 9.14 12.40
CA GLN A 107 0.42 8.38 13.12
C GLN A 107 -0.89 9.15 13.24
N ALA A 108 -0.84 10.45 13.54
CA ALA A 108 -2.02 11.30 13.61
C ALA A 108 -2.77 11.34 12.27
N GLU A 109 -2.05 11.47 11.15
CA GLU A 109 -2.65 11.44 9.81
C GLU A 109 -3.20 10.05 9.45
N LEU A 110 -2.51 9.00 9.82
CA LEU A 110 -2.96 7.62 9.62
C LEU A 110 -4.29 7.36 10.32
N GLU A 111 -4.42 7.80 11.57
CA GLU A 111 -5.66 7.69 12.36
C GLU A 111 -6.80 8.51 11.75
N ARG A 112 -6.51 9.73 11.30
CA ARG A 112 -7.50 10.56 10.61
C ARG A 112 -8.04 9.87 9.37
N ARG A 113 -7.16 9.32 8.54
CA ARG A 113 -7.54 8.54 7.35
C ARG A 113 -8.30 7.26 7.72
N GLY A 114 -7.88 6.60 8.77
CA GLY A 114 -8.56 5.41 9.30
C GLY A 114 -10.03 5.68 9.58
N ARG A 115 -10.32 6.78 10.25
CA ARG A 115 -11.71 7.19 10.53
C ARG A 115 -12.52 7.46 9.26
N VAL A 116 -11.91 8.08 8.26
CA VAL A 116 -12.58 8.42 6.99
C VAL A 116 -12.87 7.16 6.15
N TYR A 117 -11.93 6.26 6.00
CA TYR A 117 -12.05 5.11 5.09
C TYR A 117 -12.62 3.86 5.75
N ARG A 118 -12.41 3.68 7.03
CA ARG A 118 -12.79 2.45 7.73
C ARG A 118 -13.85 2.65 8.81
N GLY A 119 -13.98 3.85 9.37
CA GLY A 119 -14.81 4.06 10.56
C GLY A 119 -14.35 3.13 11.69
N ASP A 120 -15.26 2.33 12.24
CA ASP A 120 -15.00 1.39 13.32
C ASP A 120 -14.56 -0.01 12.83
N ARG A 121 -14.42 -0.22 11.52
CA ARG A 121 -13.99 -1.51 10.98
C ARG A 121 -12.53 -1.78 11.31
N LEU A 122 -12.24 -3.00 11.72
CA LEU A 122 -10.87 -3.45 11.94
C LEU A 122 -10.06 -3.47 10.64
N PRO A 123 -8.73 -3.31 10.71
CA PRO A 123 -7.84 -3.55 9.56
C PRO A 123 -8.06 -4.95 8.96
N PRO A 124 -7.82 -5.12 7.66
CA PRO A 124 -7.95 -6.44 7.03
C PRO A 124 -6.93 -7.41 7.61
N GLU A 125 -7.34 -8.66 7.76
CA GLU A 125 -6.44 -9.74 8.14
C GLU A 125 -5.60 -10.18 6.94
N VAL A 126 -4.31 -10.02 7.04
CA VAL A 126 -3.33 -10.21 5.95
C VAL A 126 -2.51 -11.50 6.11
N ALA A 127 -2.28 -11.93 7.36
CA ALA A 127 -1.42 -13.07 7.66
C ALA A 127 -1.81 -14.33 6.86
N GLY A 128 -0.84 -14.94 6.21
CA GLY A 128 -1.01 -16.16 5.42
C GLY A 128 -1.77 -16.00 4.10
N ARG A 129 -2.17 -14.78 3.72
CA ARG A 129 -2.93 -14.53 2.49
C ARG A 129 -2.04 -14.18 1.30
N THR A 130 -2.54 -14.44 0.10
CA THR A 130 -1.99 -13.88 -1.13
C THR A 130 -2.64 -12.51 -1.34
N VAL A 131 -1.83 -11.47 -1.33
CA VAL A 131 -2.27 -10.07 -1.42
C VAL A 131 -1.96 -9.51 -2.80
N ILE A 132 -2.94 -8.91 -3.44
CA ILE A 132 -2.74 -8.04 -4.61
C ILE A 132 -2.91 -6.60 -4.13
N LEU A 133 -1.82 -5.85 -4.15
CA LEU A 133 -1.79 -4.45 -3.76
C LEU A 133 -1.92 -3.56 -5.00
N VAL A 134 -2.91 -2.66 -4.99
CA VAL A 134 -3.29 -1.87 -6.17
C VAL A 134 -3.26 -0.38 -5.85
N ASP A 135 -2.67 0.38 -6.78
CA ASP A 135 -2.72 1.84 -6.82
C ASP A 135 -3.14 2.30 -8.23
N ASP A 136 -3.41 3.59 -8.42
CA ASP A 136 -3.83 4.16 -9.70
C ASP A 136 -2.66 4.60 -10.59
N GLY A 137 -1.45 4.61 -10.08
CA GLY A 137 -0.25 4.98 -10.82
C GLY A 137 1.00 4.92 -9.95
N LEU A 138 2.13 4.90 -10.61
CA LEU A 138 3.43 4.78 -9.97
C LEU A 138 4.33 5.91 -10.49
N ALA A 139 4.52 6.96 -9.68
CA ALA A 139 5.47 8.04 -10.01
C ALA A 139 6.89 7.62 -9.59
N THR A 140 7.23 7.78 -8.31
CA THR A 140 8.53 7.36 -7.74
C THR A 140 8.50 5.94 -7.19
N GLY A 141 7.32 5.37 -6.97
CA GLY A 141 7.12 4.09 -6.32
C GLY A 141 7.27 4.12 -4.80
N SER A 142 7.49 5.29 -4.20
CA SER A 142 7.75 5.38 -2.76
C SER A 142 6.57 4.95 -1.89
N THR A 143 5.34 5.29 -2.28
CA THR A 143 4.12 4.86 -1.58
C THR A 143 3.92 3.35 -1.67
N MET A 144 4.09 2.78 -2.86
CA MET A 144 3.96 1.34 -3.08
C MET A 144 5.03 0.56 -2.31
N ARG A 145 6.26 1.06 -2.25
CA ARG A 145 7.33 0.46 -1.43
C ARG A 145 7.01 0.50 0.06
N ALA A 146 6.53 1.63 0.56
CA ALA A 146 6.11 1.77 1.95
C ALA A 146 4.98 0.79 2.29
N ALA A 147 4.00 0.66 1.41
CA ALA A 147 2.91 -0.29 1.56
C ALA A 147 3.40 -1.74 1.58
N ALA A 148 4.29 -2.12 0.66
CA ALA A 148 4.86 -3.46 0.64
C ALA A 148 5.70 -3.77 1.89
N MET A 149 6.47 -2.80 2.39
CA MET A 149 7.23 -2.93 3.65
C MET A 149 6.29 -3.19 4.84
N ALA A 150 5.25 -2.40 4.97
CA ALA A 150 4.27 -2.54 6.06
C ALA A 150 3.52 -3.88 5.96
N LEU A 151 3.09 -4.26 4.75
CA LEU A 151 2.41 -5.55 4.52
C LEU A 151 3.30 -6.75 4.87
N ARG A 152 4.58 -6.73 4.53
CA ARG A 152 5.50 -7.82 4.88
C ARG A 152 5.61 -8.04 6.38
N ALA A 153 5.51 -6.99 7.17
CA ALA A 153 5.49 -7.09 8.63
C ALA A 153 4.24 -7.81 9.18
N GLU A 154 3.18 -7.90 8.37
CA GLU A 154 1.95 -8.61 8.71
C GLU A 154 1.94 -10.07 8.21
N GLU A 155 3.06 -10.56 7.73
CA GLU A 155 3.31 -11.95 7.33
C GLU A 155 2.33 -12.53 6.29
N PRO A 156 2.07 -11.84 5.17
CA PRO A 156 1.33 -12.43 4.06
C PRO A 156 2.10 -13.62 3.46
N ALA A 157 1.38 -14.57 2.87
CA ALA A 157 2.02 -15.66 2.14
C ALA A 157 2.72 -15.13 0.87
N ARG A 158 2.14 -14.10 0.24
CA ARG A 158 2.64 -13.48 -0.99
C ARG A 158 2.09 -12.08 -1.16
N ILE A 159 2.89 -11.19 -1.75
CA ILE A 159 2.48 -9.88 -2.25
C ILE A 159 2.81 -9.80 -3.74
#